data_81bde38c3bbbe98ef0537b667dd901a8
#
_entry.id   81bde38c3bbbe98ef0537b667dd901a8
#
_cell.length_a   1.000
_cell.length_b   1.000
_cell.length_c   1.000
_cell.angle_alpha   90.00
_cell.angle_beta   90.00
_cell.angle_gamma   90.00
#
_symmetry.space_group_name_H-M   'P 1'
#
loop_
_entity.id
_entity.type
_entity.pdbx_description
1 polymer ?
#
loop_
_entity_poly.entity_id
_entity_poly.type
_entity_poly.pdbx_seq_one_letter_code
_entity_poly.pdbx_strand_id
1 'polypeptide(L)'
;MDPYAKWRIRWNIFVLILIIYVIIVVPFEIAFSVDTTGMQVVNYLVDVFFAVDICLEFNTAFQNEDTGEWILDRRKIASQYLQFWFWVDICSIFPFALFLSKEGKWMRVVRAFKGLKLLRVIRSFRMLSHMAKHVAVSTKRLVLARYVLLLLFCIHWAACFLRLGHAAYGSSQTTVLSEDRMGQLDSSVPRGRRIWGEYILCCLWAFATMNGEY
;
A
#
# COMPACT_ATOMS: atom_id res chain seq x y z
N MET A 1 -13.83 -18.12 -16.05
CA MET A 1 -13.10 -17.23 -16.99
C MET A 1 -11.66 -17.73 -17.13
N ASP A 2 -11.11 -17.65 -18.34
CA ASP A 2 -9.70 -17.99 -18.58
C ASP A 2 -8.80 -16.92 -17.98
N PRO A 3 -7.91 -17.27 -17.04
CA PRO A 3 -6.97 -16.31 -16.42
C PRO A 3 -5.95 -15.75 -17.42
N TYR A 4 -5.71 -16.40 -18.53
CA TYR A 4 -4.77 -15.97 -19.58
C TYR A 4 -5.42 -15.18 -20.71
N ALA A 5 -6.72 -14.92 -20.66
CA ALA A 5 -7.37 -14.03 -21.63
C ALA A 5 -6.67 -12.66 -21.65
N LYS A 6 -6.38 -12.13 -22.82
CA LYS A 6 -5.63 -10.86 -23.01
C LYS A 6 -6.22 -9.69 -22.20
N TRP A 7 -7.54 -9.62 -22.08
CA TRP A 7 -8.22 -8.59 -21.31
C TRP A 7 -7.97 -8.79 -19.80
N ARG A 8 -7.95 -10.05 -19.29
CA ARG A 8 -7.69 -10.36 -17.88
C ARG A 8 -6.25 -10.01 -17.49
N ILE A 9 -5.28 -10.27 -18.36
CA ILE A 9 -3.88 -9.88 -18.14
C ILE A 9 -3.78 -8.35 -18.05
N ARG A 10 -4.43 -7.60 -18.95
CA ARG A 10 -4.46 -6.12 -18.89
C ARG A 10 -5.09 -5.62 -17.60
N TRP A 11 -6.21 -6.23 -17.19
CA TRP A 11 -6.86 -5.92 -15.93
C TRP A 11 -5.93 -6.16 -14.74
N ASN A 12 -5.26 -7.29 -14.71
CA ASN A 12 -4.31 -7.64 -13.66
C ASN A 12 -3.14 -6.65 -13.57
N ILE A 13 -2.62 -6.20 -14.71
CA ILE A 13 -1.59 -5.14 -14.76
C ILE A 13 -2.15 -3.83 -14.20
N PHE A 14 -3.36 -3.45 -14.57
CA PHE A 14 -4.02 -2.26 -14.02
C PHE A 14 -4.20 -2.35 -12.50
N VAL A 15 -4.70 -3.48 -12.00
CA VAL A 15 -4.83 -3.74 -10.56
C VAL A 15 -3.48 -3.67 -9.85
N LEU A 16 -2.41 -4.20 -10.48
CA LEU A 16 -1.06 -4.10 -9.93
C LEU A 16 -0.59 -2.64 -9.79
N ILE A 17 -0.87 -1.79 -10.77
CA ILE A 17 -0.57 -0.35 -10.69
C ILE A 17 -1.34 0.30 -9.53
N LEU A 18 -2.62 -0.05 -9.34
CA LEU A 18 -3.40 0.44 -8.20
C LEU A 18 -2.82 -0.03 -6.85
N ILE A 19 -2.32 -1.26 -6.78
CA ILE A 19 -1.67 -1.77 -5.57
C ILE A 19 -0.38 -0.97 -5.28
N ILE A 20 0.45 -0.69 -6.29
CA ILE A 20 1.65 0.15 -6.13
C ILE A 20 1.26 1.54 -5.62
N TYR A 21 0.21 2.15 -6.16
CA TYR A 21 -0.34 3.40 -5.66
C TYR A 21 -0.68 3.31 -4.16
N VAL A 22 -1.42 2.28 -3.75
CA VAL A 22 -1.83 2.08 -2.34
C VAL A 22 -0.61 1.90 -1.43
N ILE A 23 0.39 1.14 -1.85
CA ILE A 23 1.62 0.87 -1.08
C ILE A 23 2.41 2.16 -0.80
N ILE A 24 2.37 3.11 -1.73
CA ILE A 24 3.09 4.39 -1.60
C ILE A 24 2.22 5.42 -0.86
N VAL A 25 0.97 5.57 -1.26
CA VAL A 25 0.13 6.68 -0.80
C VAL A 25 -0.43 6.44 0.60
N VAL A 26 -0.87 5.22 0.93
CA VAL A 26 -1.51 4.95 2.23
C VAL A 26 -0.56 5.15 3.42
N PRO A 27 0.69 4.66 3.43
CA PRO A 27 1.62 4.96 4.52
C PRO A 27 1.88 6.46 4.68
N PHE A 28 2.00 7.17 3.55
CA PHE A 28 2.18 8.63 3.55
C PHE A 28 0.97 9.37 4.14
N GLU A 29 -0.25 9.04 3.71
CA GLU A 29 -1.48 9.63 4.26
C GLU A 29 -1.60 9.43 5.77
N ILE A 30 -1.26 8.23 6.25
CA ILE A 30 -1.32 7.90 7.68
C ILE A 30 -0.27 8.68 8.45
N ALA A 31 0.98 8.70 7.96
CA ALA A 31 2.12 9.30 8.65
C ALA A 31 2.00 10.84 8.74
N PHE A 32 1.62 11.48 7.65
CA PHE A 32 1.55 12.94 7.54
C PHE A 32 0.14 13.51 7.77
N SER A 33 -0.83 12.65 8.08
CA SER A 33 -2.24 13.04 8.29
C SER A 33 -2.78 13.93 7.15
N VAL A 34 -2.43 13.57 5.92
CA VAL A 34 -2.91 14.26 4.72
C VAL A 34 -4.30 13.74 4.39
N ASP A 35 -5.29 14.61 4.46
CA ASP A 35 -6.69 14.25 4.21
C ASP A 35 -7.34 15.35 3.38
N THR A 36 -7.05 15.35 2.07
CA THR A 36 -7.66 16.29 1.12
C THR A 36 -8.85 15.62 0.42
N THR A 37 -9.88 16.41 0.10
CA THR A 37 -11.06 15.90 -0.63
C THR A 37 -10.68 15.18 -1.92
N GLY A 38 -9.69 15.71 -2.66
CA GLY A 38 -9.19 15.07 -3.88
C GLY A 38 -8.62 13.66 -3.63
N MET A 39 -7.80 13.51 -2.58
CA MET A 39 -7.26 12.19 -2.20
C MET A 39 -8.35 11.22 -1.77
N GLN A 40 -9.36 11.69 -1.03
CA GLN A 40 -10.50 10.86 -0.65
C GLN A 40 -11.23 10.33 -1.88
N VAL A 41 -11.50 11.18 -2.87
CA VAL A 41 -12.16 10.77 -4.14
C VAL A 41 -11.33 9.70 -4.87
N VAL A 42 -10.01 9.91 -5.00
CA VAL A 42 -9.13 8.93 -5.64
C VAL A 42 -9.14 7.61 -4.87
N ASN A 43 -9.06 7.65 -3.54
CA ASN A 43 -9.11 6.44 -2.71
C ASN A 43 -10.43 5.69 -2.85
N TYR A 44 -11.58 6.36 -2.95
CA TYR A 44 -12.87 5.72 -3.21
C TYR A 44 -12.92 5.09 -4.61
N LEU A 45 -12.39 5.76 -5.63
CA LEU A 45 -12.30 5.18 -6.98
C LEU A 45 -11.45 3.91 -6.97
N VAL A 46 -10.31 3.93 -6.31
CA VAL A 46 -9.44 2.77 -6.12
C VAL A 46 -10.19 1.64 -5.41
N ASP A 47 -10.96 1.94 -4.35
CA ASP A 47 -11.76 0.96 -3.62
C ASP A 47 -12.83 0.33 -4.53
N VAL A 48 -13.48 1.11 -5.41
CA VAL A 48 -14.45 0.60 -6.40
C VAL A 48 -13.78 -0.37 -7.38
N PHE A 49 -12.59 -0.03 -7.91
CA PHE A 49 -11.87 -0.94 -8.81
C PHE A 49 -11.50 -2.26 -8.13
N PHE A 50 -11.09 -2.22 -6.86
CA PHE A 50 -10.85 -3.44 -6.09
C PHE A 50 -12.13 -4.24 -5.82
N ALA A 51 -13.27 -3.58 -5.59
CA ALA A 51 -14.56 -4.27 -5.45
C ALA A 51 -14.94 -5.02 -6.75
N VAL A 52 -14.75 -4.37 -7.91
CA VAL A 52 -14.95 -5.02 -9.22
C VAL A 52 -14.01 -6.22 -9.37
N ASP A 53 -12.76 -6.08 -8.94
CA ASP A 53 -11.79 -7.16 -9.05
C ASP A 53 -12.15 -8.35 -8.14
N ILE A 54 -12.69 -8.15 -6.94
CA ILE A 54 -13.28 -9.23 -6.12
C ILE A 54 -14.36 -9.98 -6.88
N CYS A 55 -15.26 -9.27 -7.56
CA CYS A 55 -16.31 -9.90 -8.35
C CYS A 55 -15.73 -10.75 -9.51
N LEU A 56 -14.64 -10.30 -10.11
CA LEU A 56 -13.95 -11.03 -11.17
C LEU A 56 -13.25 -12.29 -10.65
N GLU A 57 -12.69 -12.26 -9.43
CA GLU A 57 -12.05 -13.44 -8.83
C GLU A 57 -13.02 -14.59 -8.63
N PHE A 58 -14.26 -14.36 -8.23
CA PHE A 58 -15.29 -15.41 -8.12
C PHE A 58 -15.54 -16.17 -9.45
N ASN A 59 -15.14 -15.58 -10.57
CA ASN A 59 -15.33 -16.16 -11.90
C ASN A 59 -14.02 -16.59 -12.56
N THR A 60 -12.86 -16.41 -11.91
CA THR A 60 -11.55 -16.71 -12.49
C THR A 60 -11.14 -18.14 -12.11
N ALA A 61 -10.85 -18.98 -13.11
CA ALA A 61 -10.35 -20.33 -12.91
C ALA A 61 -8.97 -20.29 -12.23
N PHE A 62 -8.70 -21.24 -11.37
CA PHE A 62 -7.39 -21.43 -10.73
C PHE A 62 -6.84 -22.82 -10.99
N GLN A 63 -5.52 -22.96 -10.92
CA GLN A 63 -4.84 -24.21 -11.06
C GLN A 63 -4.65 -24.85 -9.69
N ASN A 64 -5.03 -26.11 -9.53
CA ASN A 64 -4.72 -26.88 -8.32
C ASN A 64 -3.20 -27.09 -8.25
N GLU A 65 -2.57 -26.70 -7.13
CA GLU A 65 -1.12 -26.82 -6.95
C GLU A 65 -0.65 -28.27 -6.88
N ASP A 66 -1.49 -29.19 -6.38
CA ASP A 66 -1.15 -30.58 -6.21
C ASP A 66 -1.27 -31.39 -7.52
N THR A 67 -2.33 -31.16 -8.30
CA THR A 67 -2.64 -31.95 -9.52
C THR A 67 -2.25 -31.23 -10.80
N GLY A 68 -2.00 -29.92 -10.76
CA GLY A 68 -1.77 -29.11 -11.93
C GLY A 68 -3.01 -28.89 -12.82
N GLU A 69 -4.16 -29.41 -12.44
CA GLU A 69 -5.39 -29.32 -13.21
C GLU A 69 -6.11 -27.97 -13.02
N TRP A 70 -6.77 -27.51 -14.11
CA TRP A 70 -7.58 -26.31 -14.06
C TRP A 70 -8.97 -26.57 -13.50
N ILE A 71 -9.30 -25.91 -12.40
CA ILE A 71 -10.62 -25.98 -11.78
C ILE A 71 -11.48 -24.87 -12.41
N LEU A 72 -12.50 -25.31 -13.17
CA LEU A 72 -13.45 -24.45 -13.88
C LEU A 72 -14.82 -24.39 -13.16
N ASP A 73 -15.05 -25.26 -12.19
CA ASP A 73 -16.29 -25.30 -11.43
C ASP A 73 -16.42 -24.07 -10.52
N ARG A 74 -17.43 -23.24 -10.80
CA ARG A 74 -17.69 -21.99 -10.06
C ARG A 74 -17.90 -22.22 -8.57
N ARG A 75 -18.51 -23.33 -8.17
CA ARG A 75 -18.73 -23.64 -6.74
C ARG A 75 -17.42 -23.89 -6.02
N LYS A 76 -16.51 -24.64 -6.65
CA LYS A 76 -15.17 -24.91 -6.11
C LYS A 76 -14.33 -23.63 -6.05
N ILE A 77 -14.39 -22.79 -7.11
CA ILE A 77 -13.71 -21.51 -7.14
C ILE A 77 -14.20 -20.61 -5.99
N ALA A 78 -15.52 -20.44 -5.85
CA ALA A 78 -16.09 -19.61 -4.80
C ALA A 78 -15.77 -20.14 -3.39
N SER A 79 -15.88 -21.47 -3.18
CA SER A 79 -15.57 -22.07 -1.89
C SER A 79 -14.12 -21.85 -1.46
N GLN A 80 -13.16 -22.02 -2.38
CA GLN A 80 -11.74 -21.81 -2.08
C GLN A 80 -11.42 -20.33 -1.82
N TYR A 81 -12.02 -19.42 -2.59
CA TYR A 81 -11.82 -17.97 -2.39
C TYR A 81 -12.41 -17.50 -1.06
N LEU A 82 -13.61 -17.97 -0.68
CA LEU A 82 -14.30 -17.66 0.57
C LEU A 82 -13.58 -18.17 1.82
N GLN A 83 -12.73 -19.18 1.72
CA GLN A 83 -12.01 -19.72 2.88
C GLN A 83 -11.11 -18.69 3.56
N PHE A 84 -10.38 -17.87 2.80
CA PHE A 84 -9.42 -16.91 3.35
C PHE A 84 -9.36 -15.60 2.57
N TRP A 85 -9.17 -15.66 1.25
CA TRP A 85 -8.84 -14.50 0.42
C TRP A 85 -9.94 -13.45 0.36
N PHE A 86 -11.18 -13.88 0.32
CA PHE A 86 -12.34 -13.00 0.33
C PHE A 86 -12.36 -12.08 1.56
N TRP A 87 -12.07 -12.61 2.74
CA TRP A 87 -12.06 -11.85 3.99
C TRP A 87 -10.95 -10.81 4.01
N VAL A 88 -9.76 -11.17 3.53
CA VAL A 88 -8.63 -10.24 3.38
C VAL A 88 -9.02 -9.08 2.44
N ASP A 89 -9.61 -9.42 1.29
CA ASP A 89 -10.01 -8.43 0.28
C ASP A 89 -11.13 -7.53 0.81
N ILE A 90 -12.17 -8.07 1.46
CA ILE A 90 -13.26 -7.29 2.05
C ILE A 90 -12.74 -6.37 3.17
N CYS A 91 -11.92 -6.88 4.10
CA CYS A 91 -11.35 -6.04 5.16
C CYS A 91 -10.53 -4.87 4.59
N SER A 92 -9.87 -5.09 3.45
CA SER A 92 -9.06 -4.04 2.81
C SER A 92 -9.88 -2.94 2.14
N ILE A 93 -11.12 -3.24 1.69
CA ILE A 93 -12.00 -2.29 1.00
C ILE A 93 -12.96 -1.62 1.98
N PHE A 94 -13.27 -2.30 3.10
CA PHE A 94 -14.32 -1.84 4.00
C PHE A 94 -14.07 -0.41 4.49
N PRO A 95 -15.03 0.50 4.32
CA PRO A 95 -14.86 1.90 4.65
C PRO A 95 -15.07 2.15 6.16
N PHE A 96 -14.16 1.64 7.00
CA PHE A 96 -14.24 1.79 8.46
C PHE A 96 -14.41 3.25 8.92
N ALA A 97 -13.88 4.20 8.14
CA ALA A 97 -13.98 5.62 8.46
C ALA A 97 -15.42 6.16 8.43
N LEU A 98 -16.35 5.48 7.76
CA LEU A 98 -17.78 5.88 7.74
C LEU A 98 -18.51 5.46 9.00
N PHE A 99 -18.04 4.39 9.67
CA PHE A 99 -18.70 3.81 10.85
C PHE A 99 -18.13 4.31 12.17
N LEU A 100 -16.92 4.89 12.14
CA LEU A 100 -16.23 5.38 13.33
C LEU A 100 -16.38 6.91 13.43
N SER A 101 -16.75 7.39 14.62
CA SER A 101 -16.84 8.81 14.91
C SER A 101 -15.51 9.52 14.60
N LYS A 102 -15.57 10.67 13.93
CA LYS A 102 -14.38 11.49 13.60
C LYS A 102 -13.85 12.30 14.79
N GLU A 103 -14.38 12.09 15.99
CA GLU A 103 -14.06 12.90 17.16
C GLU A 103 -13.14 12.17 18.15
N GLY A 104 -12.21 12.93 18.73
CA GLY A 104 -11.41 12.55 19.87
C GLY A 104 -10.53 11.30 19.71
N LYS A 105 -10.62 10.37 20.66
CA LYS A 105 -9.80 9.15 20.75
C LYS A 105 -9.94 8.23 19.54
N TRP A 106 -11.08 8.24 18.87
CA TRP A 106 -11.39 7.41 17.70
C TRP A 106 -10.60 7.78 16.45
N MET A 107 -10.10 9.01 16.35
CA MET A 107 -9.29 9.45 15.23
C MET A 107 -8.01 8.61 15.03
N ARG A 108 -7.41 8.14 16.13
CA ARG A 108 -6.24 7.25 16.12
C ARG A 108 -6.61 5.87 15.59
N VAL A 109 -7.76 5.37 16.01
CA VAL A 109 -8.31 4.08 15.57
C VAL A 109 -8.66 4.11 14.07
N VAL A 110 -9.33 5.18 13.61
CA VAL A 110 -9.62 5.38 12.18
C VAL A 110 -8.36 5.35 11.32
N ARG A 111 -7.27 6.00 11.79
CA ARG A 111 -5.98 5.95 11.08
C ARG A 111 -5.39 4.54 11.02
N ALA A 112 -5.45 3.78 12.11
CA ALA A 112 -5.01 2.40 12.13
C ALA A 112 -5.80 1.53 11.13
N PHE A 113 -7.11 1.72 11.03
CA PHE A 113 -7.95 1.02 10.05
C PHE A 113 -7.64 1.39 8.60
N LYS A 114 -7.18 2.63 8.32
CA LYS A 114 -6.64 2.95 6.98
C LYS A 114 -5.48 2.03 6.60
N GLY A 115 -4.68 1.58 7.56
CA GLY A 115 -3.59 0.62 7.34
C GLY A 115 -4.05 -0.76 6.86
N LEU A 116 -5.32 -1.16 7.11
CA LEU A 116 -5.86 -2.42 6.58
C LEU A 116 -5.90 -2.42 5.03
N LYS A 117 -5.93 -1.26 4.39
CA LYS A 117 -5.80 -1.16 2.93
C LYS A 117 -4.48 -1.78 2.42
N LEU A 118 -3.44 -1.82 3.25
CA LEU A 118 -2.16 -2.46 2.92
C LEU A 118 -2.26 -3.99 2.81
N LEU A 119 -3.31 -4.61 3.34
CA LEU A 119 -3.55 -6.05 3.16
C LEU A 119 -3.68 -6.42 1.67
N ARG A 120 -4.04 -5.47 0.81
CA ARG A 120 -4.05 -5.66 -0.66
C ARG A 120 -2.69 -6.06 -1.22
N VAL A 121 -1.61 -5.69 -0.54
CA VAL A 121 -0.25 -6.09 -0.91
C VAL A 121 -0.08 -7.60 -0.91
N ILE A 122 -0.71 -8.28 0.05
CA ILE A 122 -0.67 -9.76 0.14
C ILE A 122 -1.21 -10.39 -1.14
N ARG A 123 -2.24 -9.77 -1.72
CA ARG A 123 -2.80 -10.21 -3.00
C ARG A 123 -1.81 -10.05 -4.16
N SER A 124 -1.01 -8.97 -4.17
CA SER A 124 -0.04 -8.72 -5.24
C SER A 124 1.02 -9.83 -5.31
N PHE A 125 1.43 -10.41 -4.19
CA PHE A 125 2.39 -11.51 -4.17
C PHE A 125 1.85 -12.73 -4.91
N ARG A 126 0.57 -13.08 -4.72
CA ARG A 126 -0.08 -14.17 -5.45
C ARG A 126 -0.12 -13.90 -6.95
N MET A 127 -0.52 -12.70 -7.33
CA MET A 127 -0.62 -12.30 -8.73
C MET A 127 0.74 -12.25 -9.41
N LEU A 128 1.76 -11.71 -8.73
CA LEU A 128 3.13 -11.65 -9.24
C LEU A 128 3.76 -13.05 -9.38
N SER A 129 3.49 -13.98 -8.45
CA SER A 129 3.99 -15.35 -8.54
C SER A 129 3.45 -16.08 -9.78
N HIS A 130 2.19 -15.84 -10.13
CA HIS A 130 1.61 -16.37 -11.38
C HIS A 130 2.22 -15.74 -12.63
N MET A 131 2.43 -14.42 -12.63
CA MET A 131 3.01 -13.72 -13.78
C MET A 131 4.50 -14.00 -13.95
N ALA A 132 5.25 -14.16 -12.86
CA ALA A 132 6.70 -14.40 -12.89
C ALA A 132 7.08 -15.72 -13.58
N LYS A 133 6.20 -16.72 -13.58
CA LYS A 133 6.42 -17.99 -14.30
C LYS A 133 6.54 -17.81 -15.82
N HIS A 134 6.06 -16.69 -16.36
CA HIS A 134 6.03 -16.40 -17.80
C HIS A 134 7.01 -15.33 -18.26
N VAL A 135 7.68 -14.64 -17.32
CA VAL A 135 8.62 -13.55 -17.62
C VAL A 135 10.03 -13.96 -17.24
N ALA A 136 10.66 -14.73 -18.12
CA ALA A 136 12.09 -15.00 -18.04
C ALA A 136 12.89 -13.78 -18.53
N VAL A 137 13.03 -12.75 -17.69
CA VAL A 137 13.82 -11.57 -18.04
C VAL A 137 15.10 -11.57 -17.20
N SER A 138 16.14 -12.09 -17.80
CA SER A 138 17.51 -12.10 -17.25
C SER A 138 18.37 -11.05 -17.94
N THR A 139 18.22 -9.79 -17.59
CA THR A 139 19.21 -8.78 -17.95
C THR A 139 19.74 -8.09 -16.68
N LYS A 140 21.06 -7.90 -16.60
CA LYS A 140 21.73 -7.23 -15.47
C LYS A 140 21.09 -5.87 -15.13
N ARG A 141 20.57 -5.15 -16.14
CA ARG A 141 19.89 -3.86 -15.97
C ARG A 141 18.59 -3.98 -15.15
N LEU A 142 17.82 -5.05 -15.34
CA LEU A 142 16.60 -5.28 -14.57
C LEU A 142 16.88 -5.66 -13.13
N VAL A 143 17.95 -6.39 -12.89
CA VAL A 143 18.41 -6.71 -11.53
C VAL A 143 18.77 -5.43 -10.79
N LEU A 144 19.56 -4.53 -11.42
CA LEU A 144 19.90 -3.24 -10.83
C LEU A 144 18.67 -2.39 -10.56
N ALA A 145 17.76 -2.26 -11.53
CA ALA A 145 16.51 -1.51 -11.37
C ALA A 145 15.66 -2.04 -10.21
N ARG A 146 15.58 -3.36 -10.04
CA ARG A 146 14.89 -4.01 -8.92
C ARG A 146 15.48 -3.60 -7.57
N TYR A 147 16.81 -3.59 -7.44
CA TYR A 147 17.47 -3.18 -6.19
C TYR A 147 17.25 -1.70 -5.90
N VAL A 148 17.34 -0.82 -6.90
CA VAL A 148 17.07 0.61 -6.74
C VAL A 148 15.63 0.85 -6.29
N LEU A 149 14.66 0.19 -6.93
CA LEU A 149 13.24 0.30 -6.54
C LEU A 149 13.01 -0.22 -5.12
N LEU A 150 13.63 -1.33 -4.74
CA LEU A 150 13.55 -1.86 -3.38
C LEU A 150 14.13 -0.89 -2.35
N LEU A 151 15.28 -0.28 -2.65
CA LEU A 151 15.90 0.72 -1.78
C LEU A 151 14.98 1.94 -1.59
N LEU A 152 14.46 2.49 -2.68
CA LEU A 152 13.52 3.61 -2.62
C LEU A 152 12.26 3.27 -1.81
N PHE A 153 11.75 2.07 -1.98
CA PHE A 153 10.63 1.55 -1.21
C PHE A 153 10.95 1.49 0.29
N CYS A 154 12.11 0.93 0.66
CA CYS A 154 12.55 0.85 2.05
C CYS A 154 12.73 2.25 2.67
N ILE A 155 13.35 3.19 1.97
CA ILE A 155 13.50 4.58 2.42
C ILE A 155 12.13 5.23 2.66
N HIS A 156 11.20 5.08 1.71
CA HIS A 156 9.84 5.62 1.84
C HIS A 156 9.11 5.10 3.08
N TRP A 157 9.13 3.78 3.29
CA TRP A 157 8.48 3.16 4.44
C TRP A 157 9.15 3.54 5.75
N ALA A 158 10.49 3.55 5.80
CA ALA A 158 11.24 3.97 6.98
C ALA A 158 10.92 5.43 7.33
N ALA A 159 10.85 6.33 6.35
CA ALA A 159 10.46 7.73 6.56
C ALA A 159 9.03 7.86 7.11
N CYS A 160 8.07 7.09 6.60
CA CYS A 160 6.71 7.07 7.11
C CYS A 160 6.64 6.54 8.56
N PHE A 161 7.36 5.46 8.86
CA PHE A 161 7.42 4.92 10.22
C PHE A 161 8.08 5.87 11.21
N LEU A 162 9.17 6.54 10.82
CA LEU A 162 9.81 7.55 11.64
C LEU A 162 8.83 8.67 12.01
N ARG A 163 8.10 9.18 11.01
CA ARG A 163 7.09 10.23 11.24
C ARG A 163 5.95 9.78 12.13
N LEU A 164 5.48 8.54 11.97
CA LEU A 164 4.47 7.93 12.85
C LEU A 164 4.97 7.78 14.28
N GLY A 165 6.20 7.31 14.47
CA GLY A 165 6.82 7.18 15.77
C GLY A 165 6.91 8.55 16.48
N HIS A 166 7.38 9.57 15.77
CA HIS A 166 7.42 10.94 16.29
C HIS A 166 6.02 11.45 16.72
N ALA A 167 4.99 11.18 15.90
CA ALA A 167 3.62 11.57 16.21
C ALA A 167 3.01 10.79 17.40
N ALA A 168 3.50 9.58 17.68
CA ALA A 168 3.01 8.73 18.76
C ALA A 168 3.64 9.05 20.11
N TYR A 169 4.95 9.30 20.14
CA TYR A 169 5.72 9.48 21.38
C TYR A 169 5.81 10.95 21.84
N GLY A 170 5.41 11.92 21.00
CA GLY A 170 5.46 13.34 21.33
C GLY A 170 6.88 13.91 21.38
N SER A 171 6.98 15.23 21.56
CA SER A 171 8.24 15.99 21.56
C SER A 171 9.10 15.83 22.81
N SER A 172 8.78 14.92 23.73
CA SER A 172 9.45 14.83 25.05
C SER A 172 10.78 14.08 25.04
N GLN A 173 11.19 13.50 23.94
CA GLN A 173 12.52 12.93 23.79
C GLN A 173 13.18 13.50 22.55
N THR A 174 14.48 13.79 22.66
CA THR A 174 15.42 14.18 21.61
C THR A 174 15.37 13.20 20.42
N THR A 175 14.27 13.22 19.70
CA THR A 175 14.18 12.53 18.42
C THR A 175 14.95 13.34 17.39
N VAL A 176 15.55 12.69 16.45
CA VAL A 176 16.34 13.24 15.32
C VAL A 176 15.58 14.32 14.53
N LEU A 177 14.27 14.35 14.70
CA LEU A 177 13.35 15.40 14.26
C LEU A 177 13.13 16.45 15.38
N SER A 178 14.20 16.84 16.12
CA SER A 178 14.09 17.89 17.13
C SER A 178 13.45 19.15 16.56
N GLU A 179 12.68 19.84 17.41
CA GLU A 179 11.99 21.12 17.06
C GLU A 179 12.89 22.14 16.38
N ASP A 180 14.22 22.09 16.60
CA ASP A 180 15.21 22.97 15.98
C ASP A 180 15.31 22.82 14.45
N ARG A 181 15.12 21.62 13.91
CA ARG A 181 15.12 21.42 12.44
C ARG A 181 13.72 21.49 11.81
N MET A 182 12.69 21.09 12.57
CA MET A 182 11.30 21.23 12.12
C MET A 182 10.72 22.61 12.41
N GLY A 183 11.16 23.27 13.47
CA GLY A 183 10.78 24.66 13.79
C GLY A 183 11.34 25.69 12.83
N GLN A 184 12.39 25.36 12.07
CA GLN A 184 12.88 26.20 10.97
C GLN A 184 11.96 26.20 9.73
N LEU A 185 11.00 25.28 9.66
CA LEU A 185 9.92 25.36 8.68
C LEU A 185 8.88 26.35 9.19
N ASP A 186 9.15 27.64 8.89
CA ASP A 186 8.36 28.81 9.24
C ASP A 186 6.84 28.54 9.11
N SER A 187 6.10 28.93 10.14
CA SER A 187 4.63 28.87 10.16
C SER A 187 3.95 29.60 9.01
N SER A 188 4.66 30.52 8.35
CA SER A 188 4.23 31.24 7.14
C SER A 188 4.18 30.35 5.88
N VAL A 189 4.86 29.19 5.90
CA VAL A 189 4.90 28.27 4.74
C VAL A 189 3.58 27.51 4.62
N PRO A 190 2.96 27.47 3.43
CA PRO A 190 1.75 26.69 3.20
C PRO A 190 1.89 25.23 3.65
N ARG A 191 0.85 24.69 4.31
CA ARG A 191 0.84 23.32 4.89
C ARG A 191 1.38 22.26 3.94
N GLY A 192 1.05 22.35 2.66
CA GLY A 192 1.53 21.39 1.65
C GLY A 192 3.06 21.37 1.52
N ARG A 193 3.71 22.53 1.41
CA ARG A 193 5.18 22.63 1.33
C ARG A 193 5.84 22.10 2.61
N ARG A 194 5.26 22.37 3.77
CA ARG A 194 5.77 21.91 5.05
C ARG A 194 5.74 20.39 5.13
N ILE A 195 4.65 19.73 4.72
CA ILE A 195 4.54 18.27 4.68
C ILE A 195 5.62 17.65 3.78
N TRP A 196 5.86 18.23 2.60
CA TRP A 196 6.92 17.77 1.71
C TRP A 196 8.31 17.97 2.31
N GLY A 197 8.55 19.09 3.00
CA GLY A 197 9.82 19.33 3.72
C GLY A 197 10.05 18.28 4.82
N GLU A 198 9.05 18.02 5.65
CA GLU A 198 9.09 16.98 6.68
C GLU A 198 9.35 15.60 6.08
N TYR A 199 8.68 15.27 4.97
CA TYR A 199 8.88 14.00 4.29
C TYR A 199 10.30 13.83 3.75
N ILE A 200 10.86 14.86 3.10
CA ILE A 200 12.23 14.84 2.58
C ILE A 200 13.23 14.66 3.73
N LEU A 201 13.05 15.36 4.85
CA LEU A 201 13.91 15.19 6.05
C LEU A 201 13.84 13.76 6.59
N CYS A 202 12.65 13.18 6.68
CA CYS A 202 12.50 11.78 7.10
C CYS A 202 13.18 10.81 6.12
N CYS A 203 13.10 11.06 4.81
CA CYS A 203 13.79 10.25 3.78
C CYS A 203 15.30 10.38 3.90
N LEU A 204 15.84 11.57 4.09
CA LEU A 204 17.27 11.80 4.28
C LEU A 204 17.79 11.08 5.53
N TRP A 205 17.05 11.16 6.63
CA TRP A 205 17.39 10.44 7.85
C TRP A 205 17.36 8.92 7.63
N ALA A 206 16.31 8.40 6.98
CA ALA A 206 16.21 6.98 6.69
C ALA A 206 17.39 6.49 5.82
N PHE A 207 17.78 7.30 4.82
CA PHE A 207 18.91 7.00 3.96
C PHE A 207 20.24 7.01 4.72
N ALA A 208 20.49 8.03 5.56
CA ALA A 208 21.69 8.13 6.40
C ALA A 208 21.78 6.96 7.38
N THR A 209 20.65 6.59 8.00
CA THR A 209 20.59 5.44 8.89
C THR A 209 20.93 4.12 8.19
N MET A 210 20.44 3.92 6.96
CA MET A 210 20.76 2.72 6.17
C MET A 210 22.22 2.65 5.76
N ASN A 211 22.90 3.80 5.63
CA ASN A 211 24.33 3.87 5.33
C ASN A 211 25.24 3.83 6.57
N GLY A 212 24.66 3.81 7.78
CA GLY A 212 25.43 3.82 9.04
C GLY A 212 26.07 5.17 9.38
N GLU A 213 25.60 6.25 8.76
CA GLU A 213 26.03 7.62 9.07
C GLU A 213 25.12 8.18 10.18
N TYR A 214 25.64 8.23 11.41
CA TYR A 214 25.03 8.88 12.58
C TYR A 214 25.81 10.11 12.99
#